data_ea0942561057aedcb3f2e65a2d27c634
#
_entry.id   ea0942561057aedcb3f2e65a2d27c634
#
_cell.length_a   1.000
_cell.length_b   1.000
_cell.length_c   1.000
_cell.angle_alpha   90.00
_cell.angle_beta   90.00
_cell.angle_gamma   90.00
#
_symmetry.space_group_name_H-M   'P 1'
#
loop_
_entity.id
_entity.type
_entity.pdbx_description
1 polymer ?
#
loop_
_entity_poly.entity_id
_entity_poly.type
_entity_poly.pdbx_seq_one_letter_code
_entity_poly.pdbx_strand_id
1 'polypeptide(L)'
;MYKILSEETDKSGMKVLNIDKSDLVELMEEYKGKGYYLSSITGVDMKDHLDVIYHIHNFDNNDYICVKVSTSDEKVPSLTKLWKAADWDEREQYDLMGIIFEGHENLKRILLPEEWVGHPLRKDYDLKKVQYVSMD
;
A
#
# COMPACT_ATOMS: atom_id res chain seq x y z
N MET A 1 -8.63 20.17 0.15
CA MET A 1 -7.64 20.16 -0.95
C MET A 1 -6.36 19.46 -0.45
N TYR A 2 -5.89 18.47 -1.20
CA TYR A 2 -4.67 17.76 -0.80
C TYR A 2 -3.41 18.57 -1.12
N LYS A 3 -2.33 18.26 -0.43
CA LYS A 3 -1.04 18.91 -0.63
C LYS A 3 0.03 17.86 -0.96
N ILE A 4 0.76 18.09 -2.04
CA ILE A 4 1.89 17.25 -2.43
C ILE A 4 3.12 17.75 -1.66
N LEU A 5 3.72 16.86 -0.85
CA LEU A 5 4.90 17.21 -0.05
C LEU A 5 6.14 17.38 -0.91
N SER A 6 6.32 16.49 -1.89
CA SER A 6 7.40 16.61 -2.86
C SER A 6 7.06 15.82 -4.11
N GLU A 7 7.70 16.19 -5.22
CA GLU A 7 7.52 15.54 -6.50
C GLU A 7 8.89 15.22 -7.06
N GLU A 8 9.10 13.95 -7.43
CA GLU A 8 10.35 13.46 -7.96
C GLU A 8 10.12 12.72 -9.26
N THR A 9 11.16 12.59 -10.08
CA THR A 9 11.12 11.74 -11.27
C THR A 9 12.19 10.67 -11.08
N ASP A 10 11.80 9.40 -11.18
CA ASP A 10 12.76 8.31 -11.01
C ASP A 10 13.61 8.10 -12.27
N LYS A 11 14.52 7.12 -12.22
CA LYS A 11 15.44 6.85 -13.33
C LYS A 11 14.74 6.43 -14.62
N SER A 12 13.53 5.88 -14.51
CA SER A 12 12.73 5.46 -15.66
C SER A 12 11.86 6.57 -16.22
N GLY A 13 11.87 7.75 -15.60
CA GLY A 13 11.02 8.88 -16.00
C GLY A 13 9.66 8.88 -15.34
N MET A 14 9.40 7.96 -14.42
CA MET A 14 8.13 7.90 -13.71
C MET A 14 8.05 8.98 -12.65
N LYS A 15 6.92 9.68 -12.61
CA LYS A 15 6.65 10.71 -11.61
C LYS A 15 6.32 10.06 -10.27
N VAL A 16 6.99 10.50 -9.22
CA VAL A 16 6.76 10.04 -7.85
C VAL A 16 6.25 11.20 -7.02
N LEU A 17 5.04 11.06 -6.48
CA LEU A 17 4.41 12.07 -5.63
C LEU A 17 4.47 11.60 -4.18
N ASN A 18 5.10 12.41 -3.32
CA ASN A 18 5.12 12.15 -1.89
C ASN A 18 4.03 12.98 -1.24
N ILE A 19 3.11 12.34 -0.53
CA ILE A 19 1.99 13.01 0.12
C ILE A 19 1.81 12.50 1.54
N ASP A 20 1.10 13.28 2.37
CA ASP A 20 0.70 12.84 3.69
C ASP A 20 -0.46 11.84 3.55
N LYS A 21 -0.49 10.84 4.42
CA LYS A 21 -1.53 9.81 4.35
C LYS A 21 -2.95 10.38 4.54
N SER A 22 -3.09 11.50 5.23
CA SER A 22 -4.39 12.15 5.40
C SER A 22 -4.94 12.73 4.10
N ASP A 23 -4.08 12.97 3.11
CA ASP A 23 -4.46 13.51 1.82
C ASP A 23 -4.58 12.44 0.73
N LEU A 24 -4.28 11.19 1.05
CA LEU A 24 -4.22 10.11 0.07
C LEU A 24 -5.54 9.90 -0.68
N VAL A 25 -6.63 9.79 0.06
CA VAL A 25 -7.95 9.50 -0.55
C VAL A 25 -8.36 10.62 -1.49
N GLU A 26 -8.18 11.86 -1.09
CA GLU A 26 -8.55 13.03 -1.90
C GLU A 26 -7.75 13.08 -3.19
N LEU A 27 -6.43 12.85 -3.11
CA LEU A 27 -5.58 12.79 -4.30
C LEU A 27 -6.02 11.67 -5.23
N MET A 28 -6.30 10.49 -4.68
CA MET A 28 -6.69 9.34 -5.48
C MET A 28 -8.07 9.51 -6.11
N GLU A 29 -9.00 10.19 -5.43
CA GLU A 29 -10.30 10.52 -6.02
C GLU A 29 -10.12 11.39 -7.27
N GLU A 30 -9.22 12.37 -7.22
CA GLU A 30 -8.96 13.24 -8.35
C GLU A 30 -8.38 12.44 -9.53
N TYR A 31 -7.39 11.60 -9.27
CA TYR A 31 -6.78 10.80 -10.34
C TYR A 31 -7.74 9.76 -10.91
N LYS A 32 -8.59 9.18 -10.07
CA LYS A 32 -9.64 8.29 -10.57
C LYS A 32 -10.58 9.03 -11.52
N GLY A 33 -10.94 10.26 -11.19
CA GLY A 33 -11.77 11.11 -12.05
C GLY A 33 -11.10 11.42 -13.39
N LYS A 34 -9.78 11.38 -13.44
CA LYS A 34 -9.01 11.59 -14.67
C LYS A 34 -8.79 10.31 -15.48
N GLY A 35 -9.30 9.18 -15.01
CA GLY A 35 -9.19 7.92 -15.73
C GLY A 35 -8.05 7.01 -15.27
N TYR A 36 -7.45 7.27 -14.13
CA TYR A 36 -6.40 6.41 -13.58
C TYR A 36 -6.98 5.23 -12.83
N TYR A 37 -6.30 4.11 -12.91
CA TYR A 37 -6.63 2.87 -12.19
C TYR A 37 -5.50 2.51 -11.25
N LEU A 38 -5.83 1.89 -10.13
CA LEU A 38 -4.84 1.36 -9.22
C LEU A 38 -4.21 0.09 -9.83
N SER A 39 -2.90 0.15 -10.03
CA SER A 39 -2.13 -0.95 -10.60
C SER A 39 -1.55 -1.86 -9.53
N SER A 40 -0.97 -1.27 -8.48
CA SER A 40 -0.39 -2.05 -7.39
C SER A 40 -0.23 -1.22 -6.13
N ILE A 41 -0.12 -1.92 -4.99
CA ILE A 41 0.21 -1.33 -3.69
C ILE A 41 1.38 -2.13 -3.14
N THR A 42 2.44 -1.46 -2.73
CA THR A 42 3.65 -2.11 -2.18
C THR A 42 4.07 -1.44 -0.90
N GLY A 43 4.21 -2.21 0.18
CA GLY A 43 4.76 -1.72 1.43
C GLY A 43 6.27 -1.91 1.46
N VAL A 44 6.98 -0.97 2.04
CA VAL A 44 8.43 -1.03 2.24
C VAL A 44 8.73 -0.69 3.69
N ASP A 45 9.45 -1.59 4.36
CA ASP A 45 9.85 -1.38 5.75
C ASP A 45 11.15 -0.55 5.79
N MET A 46 11.03 0.66 6.32
CA MET A 46 12.17 1.58 6.45
C MET A 46 12.76 1.57 7.87
N LYS A 47 12.41 0.58 8.69
CA LYS A 47 12.80 0.37 10.10
C LYS A 47 12.08 1.29 11.08
N ASP A 48 12.17 2.60 10.93
CA ASP A 48 11.53 3.56 11.81
C ASP A 48 10.13 3.94 11.36
N HIS A 49 9.78 3.62 10.13
CA HIS A 49 8.45 3.85 9.55
C HIS A 49 8.24 2.89 8.38
N LEU A 50 7.02 2.88 7.86
CA LEU A 50 6.68 2.14 6.65
C LEU A 50 6.36 3.12 5.54
N ASP A 51 6.83 2.82 4.34
CA ASP A 51 6.38 3.52 3.13
C ASP A 51 5.38 2.65 2.41
N VAL A 52 4.30 3.24 1.95
CA VAL A 52 3.31 2.55 1.12
C VAL A 52 3.33 3.22 -0.25
N ILE A 53 3.62 2.43 -1.26
CA ILE A 53 3.81 2.91 -2.62
C ILE A 53 2.67 2.42 -3.48
N TYR A 54 1.96 3.38 -4.08
CA TYR A 54 0.80 3.11 -4.95
C TYR A 54 1.20 3.43 -6.38
N HIS A 55 0.95 2.48 -7.28
CA HIS A 55 1.13 2.71 -8.71
C HIS A 55 -0.23 2.87 -9.35
N ILE A 56 -0.45 3.98 -10.04
CA ILE A 56 -1.67 4.24 -10.78
C ILE A 56 -1.33 4.42 -12.26
N HIS A 57 -2.24 3.99 -13.11
CA HIS A 57 -2.02 3.95 -14.55
C HIS A 57 -3.26 4.46 -15.29
N ASN A 58 -3.03 5.33 -16.27
CA ASN A 58 -4.07 5.80 -17.16
C ASN A 58 -3.87 5.11 -18.52
N PHE A 59 -4.84 4.26 -18.91
CA PHE A 59 -4.73 3.50 -20.15
C PHE A 59 -4.89 4.37 -21.39
N ASP A 60 -5.61 5.50 -21.30
CA ASP A 60 -5.86 6.35 -22.46
C ASP A 60 -4.59 7.04 -22.95
N ASN A 61 -3.78 7.57 -22.03
CA ASN A 61 -2.54 8.28 -22.39
C ASN A 61 -1.28 7.51 -21.99
N ASN A 62 -1.45 6.29 -21.45
CA ASN A 62 -0.37 5.43 -21.00
C ASN A 62 0.55 6.09 -19.97
N ASP A 63 -0.02 6.93 -19.11
CA ASP A 63 0.73 7.60 -18.05
C ASP A 63 0.75 6.78 -16.77
N TYR A 64 1.91 6.67 -16.14
CA TYR A 64 2.10 5.99 -14.86
C TYR A 64 2.53 6.99 -13.83
N ILE A 65 1.92 6.94 -12.67
CA ILE A 65 2.29 7.78 -11.53
C ILE A 65 2.47 6.89 -10.31
N CYS A 66 3.53 7.16 -9.56
CA CYS A 66 3.81 6.52 -8.30
C CYS A 66 3.45 7.49 -7.17
N VAL A 67 2.61 7.07 -6.25
CA VAL A 67 2.24 7.87 -5.08
C VAL A 67 2.81 7.20 -3.84
N LYS A 68 3.58 7.93 -3.06
CA LYS A 68 4.27 7.41 -1.89
C LYS A 68 3.77 8.07 -0.62
N VAL A 69 3.40 7.26 0.36
CA VAL A 69 2.91 7.69 1.66
C VAL A 69 3.76 7.04 2.73
N SER A 70 4.19 7.82 3.73
CA SER A 70 4.93 7.29 4.88
C SER A 70 4.00 7.25 6.09
N THR A 71 4.12 6.20 6.89
CA THR A 71 3.34 6.06 8.12
C THR A 71 4.21 5.50 9.23
N SER A 72 4.09 6.08 10.43
CA SER A 72 4.82 5.62 11.61
C SER A 72 3.98 4.74 12.54
N ASP A 73 2.66 4.72 12.35
CA ASP A 73 1.73 3.92 13.16
C ASP A 73 1.18 2.70 12.43
N GLU A 74 1.75 2.37 11.27
CA GLU A 74 1.39 1.22 10.42
C GLU A 74 -0.02 1.31 9.84
N LYS A 75 -0.63 2.49 9.84
CA LYS A 75 -2.00 2.69 9.36
C LYS A 75 -2.02 3.67 8.19
N VAL A 76 -2.80 3.33 7.18
CA VAL A 76 -3.10 4.22 6.04
C VAL A 76 -4.56 4.07 5.65
N PRO A 77 -5.16 5.07 5.00
CA PRO A 77 -6.56 4.92 4.56
C PRO A 77 -6.71 3.86 3.47
N SER A 78 -7.83 3.13 3.51
CA SER A 78 -8.17 2.17 2.46
C SER A 78 -8.65 2.88 1.21
N LEU A 79 -8.35 2.31 0.05
CA LEU A 79 -8.81 2.79 -1.25
C LEU A 79 -9.89 1.90 -1.87
N THR A 80 -10.45 0.97 -1.08
CA THR A 80 -11.46 0.03 -1.59
C THR A 80 -12.73 0.69 -2.09
N LYS A 81 -13.05 1.88 -1.57
CA LYS A 81 -14.21 2.65 -2.04
C LYS A 81 -13.99 3.26 -3.41
N LEU A 82 -12.74 3.44 -3.80
CA LEU A 82 -12.38 4.00 -5.11
C LEU A 82 -12.18 2.92 -6.16
N TRP A 83 -11.48 1.83 -5.79
CA TRP A 83 -11.17 0.75 -6.71
C TRP A 83 -11.35 -0.60 -6.02
N LYS A 84 -12.12 -1.50 -6.66
CA LYS A 84 -12.30 -2.86 -6.12
C LYS A 84 -11.00 -3.64 -6.08
N ALA A 85 -10.11 -3.37 -7.01
CA ALA A 85 -8.80 -4.02 -7.08
C ALA A 85 -7.97 -3.76 -5.81
N ALA A 86 -8.24 -2.67 -5.10
CA ALA A 86 -7.53 -2.36 -3.86
C ALA A 86 -7.79 -3.40 -2.77
N ASP A 87 -8.96 -4.05 -2.77
CA ASP A 87 -9.29 -5.06 -1.75
C ASP A 87 -8.20 -6.12 -1.64
N TRP A 88 -7.87 -6.77 -2.74
CA TRP A 88 -6.86 -7.82 -2.76
C TRP A 88 -5.48 -7.27 -2.41
N ASP A 89 -5.08 -6.18 -3.04
CA ASP A 89 -3.74 -5.60 -2.84
C ASP A 89 -3.54 -5.15 -1.39
N GLU A 90 -4.54 -4.56 -0.77
CA GLU A 90 -4.48 -4.14 0.63
C GLU A 90 -4.37 -5.34 1.57
N ARG A 91 -5.15 -6.37 1.32
CA ARG A 91 -5.08 -7.60 2.13
C ARG A 91 -3.71 -8.27 2.02
N GLU A 92 -3.13 -8.27 0.81
CA GLU A 92 -1.80 -8.83 0.61
C GLU A 92 -0.75 -8.05 1.42
N GLN A 93 -0.79 -6.73 1.39
CA GLN A 93 0.16 -5.92 2.16
C GLN A 93 -0.09 -6.00 3.67
N TYR A 94 -1.33 -6.13 4.09
CA TYR A 94 -1.64 -6.41 5.49
C TYR A 94 -1.01 -7.74 5.92
N ASP A 95 -1.18 -8.77 5.13
CA ASP A 95 -0.70 -10.11 5.43
C ASP A 95 0.83 -10.14 5.55
N LEU A 96 1.53 -9.57 4.59
CA LEU A 96 2.98 -9.69 4.48
C LEU A 96 3.74 -8.60 5.25
N MET A 97 3.18 -7.40 5.36
CA MET A 97 3.85 -6.23 5.94
C MET A 97 3.21 -5.73 7.22
N GLY A 98 1.99 -6.14 7.54
CA GLY A 98 1.31 -5.68 8.74
C GLY A 98 0.70 -4.29 8.62
N ILE A 99 0.51 -3.78 7.41
CA ILE A 99 -0.10 -2.46 7.21
C ILE A 99 -1.60 -2.55 7.43
N ILE A 100 -2.13 -1.67 8.29
CA ILE A 100 -3.56 -1.59 8.57
C ILE A 100 -4.19 -0.56 7.62
N PHE A 101 -5.08 -1.02 6.76
CA PHE A 101 -5.79 -0.15 5.83
C PHE A 101 -7.12 0.26 6.46
N GLU A 102 -7.16 1.46 7.02
CA GLU A 102 -8.34 1.95 7.75
C GLU A 102 -9.52 2.15 6.82
N GLY A 103 -10.65 1.59 7.20
CA GLY A 103 -11.86 1.62 6.38
C GLY A 103 -12.05 0.42 5.46
N HIS A 104 -11.09 -0.50 5.43
CA HIS A 104 -11.25 -1.75 4.70
C HIS A 104 -12.21 -2.65 5.48
N GLU A 105 -13.29 -3.07 4.84
CA GLU A 105 -14.36 -3.81 5.51
C GLU A 105 -14.00 -5.26 5.87
N ASN A 106 -13.00 -5.81 5.20
CA ASN A 106 -12.66 -7.23 5.34
C ASN A 106 -11.14 -7.46 5.29
N LEU A 107 -10.41 -6.76 6.17
CA LEU A 107 -8.96 -6.85 6.20
C LEU A 107 -8.53 -8.14 6.90
N LYS A 108 -8.30 -9.19 6.11
CA LYS A 108 -7.90 -10.51 6.59
C LYS A 108 -6.70 -11.01 5.79
N ARG A 109 -5.97 -11.95 6.37
CA ARG A 109 -4.89 -12.62 5.65
C ARG A 109 -5.42 -13.35 4.42
N ILE A 110 -4.61 -13.39 3.38
CA ILE A 110 -4.94 -14.06 2.11
C ILE A 110 -3.95 -15.18 1.83
N LEU A 111 -2.66 -14.87 1.94
CA LEU A 111 -1.58 -15.76 1.53
C LEU A 111 -1.14 -16.69 2.64
N LEU A 112 -1.24 -16.23 3.89
CA LEU A 112 -0.82 -16.99 5.06
C LEU A 112 -2.03 -17.44 5.87
N PRO A 113 -1.90 -18.55 6.65
CA PRO A 113 -2.95 -18.95 7.56
C PRO A 113 -3.26 -17.87 8.59
N GLU A 114 -4.51 -17.79 9.04
CA GLU A 114 -4.92 -16.77 10.03
C GLU A 114 -4.12 -16.85 11.32
N GLU A 115 -3.70 -18.04 11.73
CA GLU A 115 -2.91 -18.26 12.93
C GLU A 115 -1.41 -17.99 12.73
N TRP A 116 -0.98 -17.61 11.53
CA TRP A 116 0.40 -17.24 11.28
C TRP A 116 0.79 -16.03 12.11
N VAL A 117 1.92 -16.10 12.81
CA VAL A 117 2.40 -15.02 13.66
C VAL A 117 3.41 -14.18 12.88
N GLY A 118 3.14 -12.87 12.83
CA GLY A 118 4.05 -11.91 12.20
C GLY A 118 3.78 -11.65 10.73
N HIS A 119 4.62 -10.81 10.16
CA HIS A 119 4.49 -10.34 8.78
C HIS A 119 5.84 -10.53 8.08
N PRO A 120 5.93 -11.54 7.19
CA PRO A 120 7.23 -12.03 6.68
C PRO A 120 8.10 -11.01 5.94
N LEU A 121 7.53 -9.95 5.37
CA LEU A 121 8.32 -8.96 4.64
C LEU A 121 8.85 -7.82 5.51
N ARG A 122 8.56 -7.86 6.82
CA ARG A 122 9.12 -6.86 7.75
C ARG A 122 10.58 -7.19 8.05
N LYS A 123 11.40 -6.15 8.19
CA LYS A 123 12.84 -6.31 8.48
C LYS A 123 13.13 -6.91 9.84
N ASP A 124 12.22 -6.71 10.79
CA ASP A 124 12.33 -7.27 12.13
C ASP A 124 11.77 -8.69 12.23
N TYR A 125 11.29 -9.24 11.12
CA TYR A 125 10.76 -10.59 11.09
C TYR A 125 11.89 -11.61 11.22
N ASP A 126 11.76 -12.53 12.18
CA ASP A 126 12.77 -13.57 12.43
C ASP A 126 12.21 -14.93 12.00
N LEU A 127 12.73 -15.45 10.89
CA LEU A 127 12.32 -16.74 10.36
C LEU A 127 12.60 -17.89 11.34
N LYS A 128 13.57 -17.74 12.22
CA LYS A 128 13.90 -18.76 13.22
C LYS A 128 12.87 -18.83 14.35
N LYS A 129 12.12 -17.76 14.54
CA LYS A 129 11.03 -17.70 15.52
C LYS A 129 9.69 -18.06 14.92
N VAL A 130 9.63 -18.26 13.62
CA VAL A 130 8.41 -18.75 13.01
C VAL A 130 8.18 -20.12 13.57
N GLN A 131 7.28 -20.17 14.51
CA GLN A 131 6.80 -21.43 14.98
C GLN A 131 6.24 -22.16 13.81
N TYR A 132 6.65 -23.36 13.64
CA TYR A 132 5.97 -24.25 12.74
C TYR A 132 4.51 -24.24 13.18
N VAL A 133 3.75 -23.35 12.57
CA VAL A 133 2.32 -23.49 12.65
C VAL A 133 2.08 -24.89 12.17
N SER A 134 1.54 -25.69 13.04
CA SER A 134 1.25 -27.06 12.76
C SER A 134 0.60 -27.17 11.39
N MET A 135 1.30 -27.78 10.48
CA MET A 135 0.77 -28.07 9.14
C MET A 135 -0.14 -29.31 9.17
N ASP A 136 -0.44 -29.75 10.34
CA ASP A 136 -1.33 -30.88 10.56
C ASP A 136 -2.78 -30.53 10.39
#